data_ab47c8c17395a24b4d17508151a39623
#
_entry.id   ab47c8c17395a24b4d17508151a39623
#
_cell.length_a   1.000
_cell.length_b   1.000
_cell.length_c   1.000
_cell.angle_alpha   90.00
_cell.angle_beta   90.00
_cell.angle_gamma   90.00
#
_symmetry.space_group_name_H-M   'P 1'
#
loop_
_entity.id
_entity.type
_entity.pdbx_description
1 polymer ?
#
loop_
_entity_poly.entity_id
_entity_poly.type
_entity_poly.pdbx_seq_one_letter_code
_entity_poly.pdbx_strand_id
1 'polypeptide(L)'
;MKNTRTRRPANSAEKNAKINRRSFVKLLPAAGAAGAAITNLDGHPGSAIAEAQQAQQPPQRVTKETLRAAEQLIGIELTDAQEAMAMPGVNRNLASYEALRKIDVPLDTEPAIAFHPAPPGKKFSAAKTKIKASKVEPPKFKSVEELAFSTVTQLAELVRTKQVSPVELTKMYLARLKKYGPALLCVVTLTEESALKQAEEAEREIRRGKYRGPLHGIPCGVKDLFATKGIKTTWGAEPFRDQMIDYDSTVVERLRDAGAVLLAKLSLGALAQGGRWFAGMTRNPWQPEETNTGSSGSSAGSASATSAGLVGFSIGTETLGSIVSPSSRCGVTGLRPTYGRVSRYGAMGLSWTMDKIGPICRGVEDCALALDAIYGPDGRDITVGDAAFNWNPERPLAQMRIGYVKAEFERGTVPAGNQSAGEERKKMYQEALDALRQAGAKLEPMELPQFSAQSLRIILNAEAAAAFDDITRDGRVNQLSGQSASDWPNSFRTSRFIPAVEYIRAQRARTLLMREMDSLMSKWDVFVTPAPGSASLLITNLTGHPAVVLPCGFINNLPQAL
;
A
#
# COMPACT_ATOMS: atom_id res chain seq x y z
N MET A 1 -56.76 39.93 -30.42
CA MET A 1 -57.94 39.42 -29.64
C MET A 1 -57.50 38.37 -28.69
N LYS A 2 -57.76 38.67 -27.40
CA LYS A 2 -57.81 37.80 -26.21
C LYS A 2 -56.71 36.79 -25.92
N ASN A 3 -55.87 37.23 -24.93
CA ASN A 3 -55.10 36.42 -23.98
C ASN A 3 -55.95 35.42 -23.19
N THR A 4 -55.43 34.20 -23.02
CA THR A 4 -55.78 33.36 -21.89
C THR A 4 -54.49 32.79 -21.29
N ARG A 5 -54.12 33.37 -20.13
CA ARG A 5 -53.08 32.84 -19.21
C ARG A 5 -53.67 31.64 -18.45
N THR A 6 -53.05 30.48 -18.55
CA THR A 6 -53.25 29.36 -17.62
C THR A 6 -52.23 29.45 -16.46
N ARG A 7 -52.74 29.52 -15.26
CA ARG A 7 -51.99 29.54 -13.98
C ARG A 7 -51.43 28.13 -13.70
N ARG A 8 -50.12 28.04 -13.41
CA ARG A 8 -49.52 26.90 -12.73
C ARG A 8 -49.81 26.93 -11.22
N PRO A 9 -50.04 25.80 -10.54
CA PRO A 9 -50.21 25.77 -9.08
C PRO A 9 -48.86 25.89 -8.39
N ALA A 10 -48.90 26.50 -7.20
CA ALA A 10 -47.77 26.82 -6.36
C ALA A 10 -47.17 25.58 -5.70
N ASN A 11 -45.83 25.49 -5.72
CA ASN A 11 -45.03 24.53 -4.95
C ASN A 11 -45.21 24.80 -3.44
N SER A 12 -45.58 23.76 -2.70
CA SER A 12 -45.58 23.75 -1.25
C SER A 12 -44.11 23.70 -0.76
N ALA A 13 -43.72 24.78 -0.07
CA ALA A 13 -42.43 24.84 0.62
C ALA A 13 -42.44 23.90 1.82
N GLU A 14 -41.58 22.88 1.80
CA GLU A 14 -41.21 22.13 3.00
C GLU A 14 -40.50 23.03 3.99
N LYS A 15 -41.14 23.26 5.13
CA LYS A 15 -40.54 23.98 6.28
C LYS A 15 -39.55 23.05 6.98
N ASN A 16 -38.26 23.25 6.76
CA ASN A 16 -37.21 22.72 7.61
C ASN A 16 -37.36 23.27 9.05
N ALA A 17 -37.97 22.49 9.92
CA ALA A 17 -38.09 22.80 11.35
C ALA A 17 -36.71 22.60 12.01
N LYS A 18 -36.01 23.69 12.30
CA LYS A 18 -34.81 23.68 13.15
C LYS A 18 -35.22 23.29 14.56
N ILE A 19 -34.87 22.08 15.00
CA ILE A 19 -35.02 21.64 16.39
C ILE A 19 -34.03 22.45 17.25
N ASN A 20 -34.54 23.29 18.17
CA ASN A 20 -33.71 24.05 19.09
C ASN A 20 -33.37 23.21 20.34
N ARG A 21 -32.29 23.58 21.06
CA ARG A 21 -31.80 22.86 22.26
C ARG A 21 -32.88 22.63 23.34
N ARG A 22 -33.90 23.49 23.46
CA ARG A 22 -34.99 23.32 24.44
C ARG A 22 -36.01 22.26 24.01
N SER A 23 -36.18 22.02 22.71
CA SER A 23 -37.05 20.97 22.19
C SER A 23 -36.38 19.57 22.29
N PHE A 24 -35.05 19.51 22.20
CA PHE A 24 -34.30 18.27 22.40
C PHE A 24 -34.34 17.77 23.85
N VAL A 25 -34.28 18.68 24.82
CA VAL A 25 -34.37 18.34 26.25
C VAL A 25 -35.75 17.86 26.68
N LYS A 26 -36.81 18.19 25.93
CA LYS A 26 -38.19 17.73 26.23
C LYS A 26 -38.51 16.31 25.67
N LEU A 27 -37.64 15.74 24.85
CA LEU A 27 -37.78 14.39 24.30
C LEU A 27 -37.08 13.28 25.13
N LEU A 28 -36.45 13.67 26.26
CA LEU A 28 -35.69 12.77 27.14
C LEU A 28 -36.40 12.16 28.37
N PRO A 29 -37.73 12.29 28.63
CA PRO A 29 -38.32 11.65 29.81
C PRO A 29 -39.20 10.45 29.51
N ALA A 30 -38.88 9.63 28.53
CA ALA A 30 -39.61 8.35 28.34
C ALA A 30 -38.80 7.07 28.59
N ALA A 31 -37.49 7.21 28.85
CA ALA A 31 -36.63 6.05 29.16
C ALA A 31 -36.11 6.02 30.61
N GLY A 32 -36.46 7.03 31.42
CA GLY A 32 -35.98 7.19 32.81
C GLY A 32 -36.98 6.90 33.92
N ALA A 33 -38.22 6.55 33.59
CA ALA A 33 -39.31 6.43 34.58
C ALA A 33 -39.58 4.99 35.10
N ALA A 34 -38.65 4.05 34.89
CA ALA A 34 -38.74 2.69 35.46
C ALA A 34 -37.77 2.47 36.64
N GLY A 35 -37.12 3.49 37.15
CA GLY A 35 -36.06 3.36 38.16
C GLY A 35 -36.26 4.11 39.49
N ALA A 36 -37.40 4.81 39.71
CA ALA A 36 -37.56 5.62 40.92
C ALA A 36 -38.99 5.56 41.48
N ALA A 37 -39.42 4.40 41.92
CA ALA A 37 -40.58 4.25 42.80
C ALA A 37 -40.48 2.96 43.61
N ILE A 38 -39.53 2.87 44.53
CA ILE A 38 -39.62 1.97 45.68
C ILE A 38 -38.92 2.66 46.84
N THR A 39 -39.62 3.51 47.57
CA THR A 39 -39.32 3.77 48.97
C THR A 39 -40.58 3.60 49.80
N ASN A 40 -40.49 2.62 50.72
CA ASN A 40 -41.31 2.39 51.90
C ASN A 40 -42.74 1.85 51.69
N LEU A 41 -42.81 0.56 51.81
CA LEU A 41 -43.85 -0.14 52.61
C LEU A 41 -43.32 -1.54 52.95
N ASP A 42 -43.34 -1.88 54.23
CA ASP A 42 -42.82 -3.13 54.83
C ASP A 42 -43.55 -4.34 54.22
N GLY A 43 -42.76 -5.23 53.63
CA GLY A 43 -43.28 -6.47 53.07
C GLY A 43 -42.35 -7.01 52.01
N HIS A 44 -41.47 -7.91 52.32
CA HIS A 44 -40.48 -8.52 51.41
C HIS A 44 -41.03 -9.08 50.12
N PRO A 45 -40.67 -8.48 48.98
CA PRO A 45 -40.52 -9.23 47.73
C PRO A 45 -39.14 -8.98 47.08
N GLY A 46 -38.07 -9.07 47.85
CA GLY A 46 -36.70 -8.88 47.34
C GLY A 46 -36.06 -10.16 46.78
N SER A 47 -36.63 -11.32 47.00
CA SER A 47 -36.01 -12.59 46.60
C SER A 47 -36.37 -13.01 45.17
N ALA A 48 -37.56 -12.70 44.65
CA ALA A 48 -37.98 -13.19 43.34
C ALA A 48 -37.34 -12.46 42.15
N ILE A 49 -36.92 -11.18 42.30
CA ILE A 49 -36.22 -10.43 41.23
C ILE A 49 -34.74 -10.78 41.18
N ALA A 50 -34.13 -11.08 42.33
CA ALA A 50 -32.74 -11.54 42.41
C ALA A 50 -32.57 -12.95 41.83
N GLU A 51 -33.52 -13.86 42.06
CA GLU A 51 -33.52 -15.21 41.47
C GLU A 51 -33.83 -15.20 39.95
N ALA A 52 -34.66 -14.29 39.46
CA ALA A 52 -34.93 -14.16 38.03
C ALA A 52 -33.74 -13.53 37.24
N GLN A 53 -32.86 -12.76 37.88
CA GLN A 53 -31.64 -12.26 37.25
C GLN A 53 -30.45 -13.24 37.36
N GLN A 54 -30.48 -14.23 38.22
CA GLN A 54 -29.47 -15.29 38.27
C GLN A 54 -29.71 -16.40 37.23
N ALA A 55 -30.84 -16.43 36.56
CA ALA A 55 -31.23 -17.56 35.74
C ALA A 55 -30.71 -17.54 34.28
N GLN A 56 -29.89 -16.58 33.86
CA GLN A 56 -29.30 -16.59 32.50
C GLN A 56 -27.98 -15.81 32.40
N GLN A 57 -27.02 -16.12 33.24
CA GLN A 57 -25.64 -15.82 32.84
C GLN A 57 -25.18 -16.90 31.85
N PRO A 58 -24.75 -16.53 30.62
CA PRO A 58 -24.18 -17.53 29.73
C PRO A 58 -22.99 -18.20 30.43
N PRO A 59 -22.76 -19.50 30.19
CA PRO A 59 -21.69 -20.22 30.90
C PRO A 59 -20.39 -19.46 30.78
N GLN A 60 -19.71 -19.22 31.90
CA GLN A 60 -18.42 -18.57 31.93
C GLN A 60 -17.43 -19.39 31.10
N ARG A 61 -16.97 -18.85 29.97
CA ARG A 61 -16.04 -19.54 29.06
C ARG A 61 -14.58 -19.37 29.46
N VAL A 62 -14.28 -18.30 30.20
CA VAL A 62 -12.95 -18.06 30.77
C VAL A 62 -13.00 -18.46 32.24
N THR A 63 -12.14 -19.40 32.62
CA THR A 63 -11.90 -19.81 33.99
C THR A 63 -10.68 -19.11 34.59
N LYS A 64 -10.46 -19.24 35.89
CA LYS A 64 -9.29 -18.67 36.56
C LYS A 64 -7.96 -19.21 35.99
N GLU A 65 -7.90 -20.50 35.69
CA GLU A 65 -6.74 -21.16 35.10
C GLU A 65 -6.43 -20.61 33.70
N THR A 66 -7.48 -20.46 32.87
CA THR A 66 -7.29 -19.88 31.53
C THR A 66 -6.92 -18.40 31.57
N LEU A 67 -7.42 -17.64 32.56
CA LEU A 67 -7.01 -16.24 32.74
C LEU A 67 -5.54 -16.14 33.10
N ARG A 68 -5.04 -16.95 34.08
CA ARG A 68 -3.62 -17.01 34.44
C ARG A 68 -2.70 -17.40 33.30
N ALA A 69 -3.12 -18.38 32.49
CA ALA A 69 -2.37 -18.73 31.28
C ALA A 69 -2.29 -17.57 30.30
N ALA A 70 -3.37 -16.78 30.16
CA ALA A 70 -3.39 -15.59 29.31
C ALA A 70 -2.51 -14.46 29.86
N GLU A 71 -2.45 -14.25 31.17
CA GLU A 71 -1.57 -13.28 31.84
C GLU A 71 -0.10 -13.52 31.49
N GLN A 72 0.35 -14.78 31.49
CA GLN A 72 1.71 -15.14 31.07
C GLN A 72 1.98 -14.75 29.60
N LEU A 73 0.99 -14.92 28.70
CA LEU A 73 1.13 -14.57 27.27
C LEU A 73 1.25 -13.06 27.04
N ILE A 74 0.56 -12.25 27.84
CA ILE A 74 0.56 -10.78 27.69
C ILE A 74 1.53 -10.07 28.64
N GLY A 75 2.26 -10.84 29.47
CA GLY A 75 3.32 -10.32 30.34
C GLY A 75 2.81 -9.47 31.50
N ILE A 76 1.67 -9.84 32.11
CA ILE A 76 1.15 -9.24 33.35
C ILE A 76 0.95 -10.31 34.41
N GLU A 77 0.82 -9.88 35.65
CA GLU A 77 0.54 -10.73 36.80
C GLU A 77 -0.50 -10.05 37.69
N LEU A 78 -1.61 -10.73 37.93
CA LEU A 78 -2.70 -10.27 38.77
C LEU A 78 -2.75 -11.04 40.07
N THR A 79 -3.17 -10.40 41.14
CA THR A 79 -3.47 -11.08 42.41
C THR A 79 -4.81 -11.82 42.31
N ASP A 80 -5.04 -12.81 43.16
CA ASP A 80 -6.30 -13.57 43.24
C ASP A 80 -7.55 -12.69 43.32
N ALA A 81 -7.47 -11.59 44.06
CA ALA A 81 -8.57 -10.62 44.15
C ALA A 81 -8.80 -9.84 42.84
N GLN A 82 -7.71 -9.48 42.14
CA GLN A 82 -7.79 -8.80 40.84
C GLN A 82 -8.32 -9.73 39.77
N GLU A 83 -7.89 -11.00 39.73
CA GLU A 83 -8.44 -12.03 38.85
C GLU A 83 -9.95 -12.18 39.04
N ALA A 84 -10.41 -12.31 40.29
CA ALA A 84 -11.84 -12.43 40.60
C ALA A 84 -12.64 -11.22 40.14
N MET A 85 -12.11 -9.99 40.25
CA MET A 85 -12.73 -8.78 39.76
C MET A 85 -12.72 -8.67 38.23
N ALA A 86 -11.67 -9.15 37.58
CA ALA A 86 -11.52 -9.08 36.11
C ALA A 86 -12.42 -10.09 35.38
N MET A 87 -12.64 -11.26 35.95
CA MET A 87 -13.32 -12.40 35.33
C MET A 87 -14.66 -12.06 34.65
N PRO A 88 -15.60 -11.36 35.31
CA PRO A 88 -16.88 -10.98 34.66
C PRO A 88 -16.67 -10.05 33.47
N GLY A 89 -15.67 -9.15 33.53
CA GLY A 89 -15.31 -8.23 32.45
C GLY A 89 -14.77 -8.97 31.24
N VAL A 90 -13.86 -9.92 31.44
CA VAL A 90 -13.26 -10.73 30.37
C VAL A 90 -14.32 -11.56 29.66
N ASN A 91 -15.22 -12.19 30.40
CA ASN A 91 -16.33 -12.95 29.79
C ASN A 91 -17.30 -12.07 29.00
N ARG A 92 -17.59 -10.84 29.47
CA ARG A 92 -18.39 -9.86 28.68
C ARG A 92 -17.68 -9.43 27.42
N ASN A 93 -16.35 -9.24 27.46
CA ASN A 93 -15.56 -8.90 26.27
C ASN A 93 -15.66 -9.95 25.18
N LEU A 94 -15.67 -11.26 25.54
CA LEU A 94 -15.87 -12.32 24.55
C LEU A 94 -17.20 -12.18 23.81
N ALA A 95 -18.28 -11.89 24.54
CA ALA A 95 -19.60 -11.66 23.92
C ALA A 95 -19.58 -10.42 23.01
N SER A 96 -18.88 -9.34 23.41
CA SER A 96 -18.68 -8.14 22.60
C SER A 96 -17.89 -8.42 21.32
N TYR A 97 -16.83 -9.25 21.40
CA TYR A 97 -16.06 -9.66 20.22
C TYR A 97 -16.92 -10.45 19.23
N GLU A 98 -17.79 -11.34 19.72
CA GLU A 98 -18.72 -12.09 18.87
C GLU A 98 -19.76 -11.19 18.19
N ALA A 99 -20.25 -10.18 18.90
CA ALA A 99 -21.16 -9.19 18.32
C ALA A 99 -20.45 -8.33 17.26
N LEU A 100 -19.23 -7.86 17.57
CA LEU A 100 -18.42 -7.07 16.65
C LEU A 100 -18.08 -7.83 15.36
N ARG A 101 -17.77 -9.12 15.46
CA ARG A 101 -17.45 -10.00 14.32
C ARG A 101 -18.63 -10.30 13.38
N LYS A 102 -19.86 -9.97 13.79
CA LYS A 102 -21.05 -10.05 12.94
C LYS A 102 -21.24 -8.80 12.08
N ILE A 103 -20.50 -7.74 12.36
CA ILE A 103 -20.51 -6.54 11.54
C ILE A 103 -19.64 -6.80 10.33
N ASP A 104 -20.22 -6.77 9.15
CA ASP A 104 -19.49 -6.82 7.89
C ASP A 104 -18.76 -5.50 7.69
N VAL A 105 -17.41 -5.54 7.68
CA VAL A 105 -16.55 -4.37 7.48
C VAL A 105 -15.68 -4.63 6.25
N PRO A 106 -16.03 -4.02 5.10
CA PRO A 106 -15.24 -4.15 3.88
C PRO A 106 -13.76 -3.81 4.11
N LEU A 107 -12.85 -4.50 3.42
CA LEU A 107 -11.41 -4.37 3.62
C LEU A 107 -10.88 -2.96 3.29
N ASP A 108 -11.54 -2.25 2.41
CA ASP A 108 -11.25 -0.85 2.05
C ASP A 108 -11.88 0.19 3.00
N THR A 109 -12.54 -0.25 4.08
CA THR A 109 -13.04 0.63 5.13
C THR A 109 -11.87 1.07 6.03
N GLU A 110 -11.50 2.35 5.93
CA GLU A 110 -10.43 2.93 6.73
C GLU A 110 -10.81 2.98 8.23
N PRO A 111 -9.88 2.62 9.14
CA PRO A 111 -10.12 2.80 10.56
C PRO A 111 -10.20 4.30 10.92
N ALA A 112 -10.99 4.65 11.90
CA ALA A 112 -11.11 6.03 12.40
C ALA A 112 -9.80 6.58 13.03
N ILE A 113 -8.73 5.80 13.01
CA ILE A 113 -7.37 6.19 13.43
C ILE A 113 -6.54 6.40 12.16
N ALA A 114 -6.28 7.66 11.78
CA ALA A 114 -5.50 8.02 10.60
C ALA A 114 -4.04 8.29 10.97
N PHE A 115 -3.12 7.74 10.18
CA PHE A 115 -1.70 8.08 10.24
C PHE A 115 -1.41 9.27 9.33
N HIS A 116 -0.71 10.27 9.84
CA HIS A 116 -0.22 11.42 9.07
C HIS A 116 1.31 11.47 9.14
N PRO A 117 2.03 11.42 8.02
CA PRO A 117 3.51 11.38 8.02
C PRO A 117 4.14 12.73 8.40
N ALA A 118 3.38 13.84 8.32
CA ALA A 118 3.87 15.15 8.73
C ALA A 118 3.67 15.36 10.23
N PRO A 119 4.72 15.73 10.98
CA PRO A 119 4.59 16.17 12.37
C PRO A 119 3.68 17.41 12.50
N PRO A 120 3.07 17.64 13.68
CA PRO A 120 2.25 18.82 13.92
C PRO A 120 2.97 20.13 13.55
N GLY A 121 2.28 21.00 12.82
CA GLY A 121 2.80 22.31 12.38
C GLY A 121 3.51 22.27 11.01
N LYS A 122 3.87 21.13 10.47
CA LYS A 122 4.38 21.01 9.09
C LYS A 122 3.24 21.18 8.09
N LYS A 123 3.44 22.08 7.13
CA LYS A 123 2.51 22.31 6.02
C LYS A 123 3.17 21.91 4.71
N PHE A 124 2.44 21.20 3.87
CA PHE A 124 2.86 20.93 2.50
C PHE A 124 2.48 22.10 1.58
N SER A 125 3.30 22.36 0.57
CA SER A 125 2.94 23.32 -0.47
C SER A 125 1.78 22.76 -1.31
N ALA A 126 0.74 23.54 -1.48
CA ALA A 126 -0.39 23.23 -2.37
C ALA A 126 -0.18 23.82 -3.78
N ALA A 127 0.89 24.60 -4.02
CA ALA A 127 1.17 25.22 -5.30
C ALA A 127 1.56 24.16 -6.34
N LYS A 128 0.61 23.80 -7.20
CA LYS A 128 0.80 22.81 -8.29
C LYS A 128 1.42 23.50 -9.50
N THR A 129 2.48 22.91 -10.04
CA THR A 129 3.02 23.26 -11.36
C THR A 129 2.73 22.11 -12.33
N LYS A 130 2.51 22.43 -13.61
CA LYS A 130 2.43 21.37 -14.62
C LYS A 130 3.77 20.65 -14.71
N ILE A 131 3.75 19.33 -14.61
CA ILE A 131 4.92 18.51 -14.93
C ILE A 131 5.29 18.75 -16.40
N LYS A 132 6.55 19.04 -16.62
CA LYS A 132 7.14 19.10 -17.96
C LYS A 132 8.02 17.87 -18.12
N ALA A 133 7.61 16.96 -19.00
CA ALA A 133 8.49 15.88 -19.42
C ALA A 133 9.73 16.47 -20.13
N SER A 134 10.88 15.86 -19.89
CA SER A 134 12.11 16.18 -20.58
C SER A 134 11.93 15.97 -22.09
N LYS A 135 12.54 16.82 -22.90
CA LYS A 135 12.63 16.58 -24.34
C LYS A 135 13.62 15.44 -24.54
N VAL A 136 13.12 14.31 -25.01
CA VAL A 136 13.93 13.16 -25.36
C VAL A 136 13.91 12.96 -26.87
N GLU A 137 15.06 12.61 -27.45
CA GLU A 137 15.08 12.11 -28.82
C GLU A 137 14.51 10.70 -28.82
N PRO A 138 13.46 10.42 -29.61
CA PRO A 138 12.91 9.09 -29.69
C PRO A 138 13.93 8.12 -30.30
N PRO A 139 13.98 6.86 -29.84
CA PRO A 139 14.88 5.87 -30.40
C PRO A 139 14.50 5.60 -31.88
N LYS A 140 15.52 5.43 -32.72
CA LYS A 140 15.31 4.90 -34.07
C LYS A 140 15.05 3.39 -33.94
N PHE A 141 14.07 2.88 -34.64
CA PHE A 141 13.70 1.46 -34.59
C PHE A 141 13.34 0.94 -35.99
N LYS A 142 13.58 -0.33 -36.22
CA LYS A 142 13.21 -1.04 -37.47
C LYS A 142 11.93 -1.85 -37.27
N SER A 143 11.68 -2.30 -36.05
CA SER A 143 10.48 -3.01 -35.66
C SER A 143 9.96 -2.52 -34.30
N VAL A 144 8.65 -2.60 -34.07
CA VAL A 144 8.04 -2.20 -32.80
C VAL A 144 8.57 -3.02 -31.61
N GLU A 145 9.03 -4.25 -31.86
CA GLU A 145 9.64 -5.15 -30.85
C GLU A 145 10.89 -4.52 -30.19
N GLU A 146 11.68 -3.73 -30.95
CA GLU A 146 12.86 -3.02 -30.41
C GLU A 146 12.51 -1.97 -29.34
N LEU A 147 11.26 -1.53 -29.31
CA LEU A 147 10.75 -0.56 -28.34
C LEU A 147 10.39 -1.19 -26.97
N ALA A 148 10.46 -2.52 -26.83
CA ALA A 148 10.01 -3.23 -25.64
C ALA A 148 10.67 -2.71 -24.35
N PHE A 149 11.91 -2.23 -24.41
CA PHE A 149 12.67 -1.71 -23.28
C PHE A 149 12.78 -0.17 -23.26
N SER A 150 12.08 0.51 -24.17
CA SER A 150 12.05 1.98 -24.16
C SER A 150 11.40 2.52 -22.88
N THR A 151 11.86 3.69 -22.44
CA THR A 151 11.26 4.40 -21.30
C THR A 151 9.87 4.92 -21.65
N VAL A 152 9.04 5.22 -20.66
CA VAL A 152 7.72 5.84 -20.88
C VAL A 152 7.88 7.16 -21.60
N THR A 153 8.87 7.98 -21.23
CA THR A 153 9.19 9.24 -21.89
C THR A 153 9.46 9.07 -23.39
N GLN A 154 10.23 8.06 -23.78
CA GLN A 154 10.52 7.74 -25.18
C GLN A 154 9.27 7.24 -25.93
N LEU A 155 8.52 6.31 -25.31
CA LEU A 155 7.26 5.81 -25.90
C LEU A 155 6.23 6.93 -26.07
N ALA A 156 6.10 7.81 -25.07
CA ALA A 156 5.20 8.96 -25.10
C ALA A 156 5.52 9.91 -26.27
N GLU A 157 6.81 10.16 -26.53
CA GLU A 157 7.23 11.00 -27.65
C GLU A 157 6.93 10.35 -29.00
N LEU A 158 7.20 9.05 -29.15
CA LEU A 158 6.85 8.28 -30.36
C LEU A 158 5.33 8.29 -30.63
N VAL A 159 4.52 8.10 -29.59
CA VAL A 159 3.05 8.13 -29.69
C VAL A 159 2.54 9.55 -30.02
N ARG A 160 3.06 10.56 -29.33
CA ARG A 160 2.70 11.97 -29.53
C ARG A 160 2.99 12.44 -30.96
N THR A 161 4.14 12.03 -31.49
CA THR A 161 4.59 12.35 -32.86
C THR A 161 4.03 11.40 -33.92
N LYS A 162 3.20 10.42 -33.51
CA LYS A 162 2.57 9.43 -34.38
C LYS A 162 3.55 8.53 -35.16
N GLN A 163 4.76 8.35 -34.63
CA GLN A 163 5.75 7.42 -35.19
C GLN A 163 5.42 5.97 -34.86
N VAL A 164 4.70 5.74 -33.76
CA VAL A 164 4.13 4.44 -33.37
C VAL A 164 2.72 4.65 -32.83
N SER A 165 1.81 3.74 -33.11
CA SER A 165 0.44 3.84 -32.61
C SER A 165 0.29 3.14 -31.25
N PRO A 166 -0.67 3.56 -30.40
CA PRO A 166 -1.07 2.84 -29.21
C PRO A 166 -1.44 1.37 -29.48
N VAL A 167 -2.07 1.10 -30.62
CA VAL A 167 -2.49 -0.26 -31.02
C VAL A 167 -1.27 -1.15 -31.32
N GLU A 168 -0.28 -0.62 -32.03
CA GLU A 168 0.98 -1.36 -32.32
C GLU A 168 1.73 -1.69 -31.03
N LEU A 169 1.91 -0.72 -30.14
CA LEU A 169 2.54 -0.94 -28.83
C LEU A 169 1.77 -1.97 -28.01
N THR A 170 0.44 -1.86 -27.96
CA THR A 170 -0.40 -2.80 -27.22
C THR A 170 -0.27 -4.21 -27.75
N LYS A 171 -0.33 -4.41 -29.06
CA LYS A 171 -0.14 -5.72 -29.71
C LYS A 171 1.24 -6.29 -29.41
N MET A 172 2.29 -5.49 -29.47
CA MET A 172 3.66 -5.91 -29.18
C MET A 172 3.78 -6.40 -27.74
N TYR A 173 3.34 -5.59 -26.76
CA TYR A 173 3.43 -5.99 -25.36
C TYR A 173 2.53 -7.17 -25.01
N LEU A 174 1.34 -7.30 -25.58
CA LEU A 174 0.49 -8.50 -25.42
C LEU A 174 1.15 -9.75 -25.97
N ALA A 175 1.78 -9.68 -27.15
CA ALA A 175 2.53 -10.79 -27.70
C ALA A 175 3.69 -11.22 -26.78
N ARG A 176 4.41 -10.24 -26.21
CA ARG A 176 5.49 -10.51 -25.24
C ARG A 176 4.96 -11.10 -23.93
N LEU A 177 3.86 -10.58 -23.39
CA LEU A 177 3.21 -11.13 -22.19
C LEU A 177 2.79 -12.59 -22.39
N LYS A 178 2.22 -12.92 -23.56
CA LYS A 178 1.86 -14.30 -23.91
C LYS A 178 3.07 -15.22 -24.05
N LYS A 179 4.16 -14.72 -24.63
CA LYS A 179 5.38 -15.49 -24.89
C LYS A 179 6.20 -15.74 -23.62
N TYR A 180 6.44 -14.71 -22.82
CA TYR A 180 7.38 -14.76 -21.68
C TYR A 180 6.70 -14.81 -20.33
N GLY A 181 5.45 -14.33 -20.21
CA GLY A 181 4.70 -14.27 -18.96
C GLY A 181 4.56 -15.63 -18.26
N PRO A 182 4.25 -16.74 -18.99
CA PRO A 182 4.15 -18.07 -18.39
C PRO A 182 5.45 -18.55 -17.75
N ALA A 183 6.60 -18.34 -18.38
CA ALA A 183 7.91 -18.71 -17.82
C ALA A 183 8.27 -17.90 -16.58
N LEU A 184 7.87 -16.62 -16.53
CA LEU A 184 8.14 -15.74 -15.41
C LEU A 184 7.10 -15.81 -14.29
N LEU A 185 5.96 -16.45 -14.51
CA LEU A 185 4.81 -16.48 -13.59
C LEU A 185 4.44 -15.08 -13.07
N CYS A 186 4.54 -14.06 -13.95
CA CYS A 186 4.35 -12.67 -13.57
C CYS A 186 2.95 -12.11 -13.89
N VAL A 187 2.08 -12.90 -14.53
CA VAL A 187 0.75 -12.49 -14.98
C VAL A 187 -0.31 -13.36 -14.32
N VAL A 188 -1.30 -12.71 -13.69
CA VAL A 188 -2.51 -13.37 -13.16
C VAL A 188 -3.60 -13.41 -14.22
N THR A 189 -3.90 -12.25 -14.82
CA THR A 189 -4.96 -12.11 -15.82
C THR A 189 -4.51 -11.16 -16.93
N LEU A 190 -4.59 -11.60 -18.19
CA LEU A 190 -4.47 -10.73 -19.36
C LEU A 190 -5.82 -10.07 -19.66
N THR A 191 -5.79 -8.80 -19.99
CA THR A 191 -6.99 -8.00 -20.30
C THR A 191 -7.06 -7.63 -21.80
N GLU A 192 -6.69 -8.56 -22.67
CA GLU A 192 -6.42 -8.35 -24.09
C GLU A 192 -7.53 -7.61 -24.82
N GLU A 193 -8.79 -8.08 -24.73
CA GLU A 193 -9.91 -7.46 -25.43
C GLU A 193 -10.13 -6.00 -25.00
N SER A 194 -10.12 -5.75 -23.68
CA SER A 194 -10.30 -4.40 -23.15
C SER A 194 -9.09 -3.50 -23.44
N ALA A 195 -7.88 -4.07 -23.43
CA ALA A 195 -6.66 -3.34 -23.77
C ALA A 195 -6.65 -2.87 -25.24
N LEU A 196 -7.05 -3.73 -26.17
CA LEU A 196 -7.15 -3.36 -27.57
C LEU A 196 -8.19 -2.26 -27.79
N LYS A 197 -9.37 -2.34 -27.15
CA LYS A 197 -10.39 -1.28 -27.19
C LYS A 197 -9.87 0.05 -26.65
N GLN A 198 -9.15 0.03 -25.52
CA GLN A 198 -8.52 1.23 -24.94
C GLN A 198 -7.45 1.81 -25.88
N ALA A 199 -6.63 0.97 -26.49
CA ALA A 199 -5.60 1.39 -27.45
C ALA A 199 -6.19 2.03 -28.69
N GLU A 200 -7.26 1.44 -29.27
CA GLU A 200 -7.98 1.99 -30.41
C GLU A 200 -8.64 3.34 -30.09
N GLU A 201 -9.19 3.48 -28.88
CA GLU A 201 -9.73 4.76 -28.43
C GLU A 201 -8.63 5.82 -28.32
N ALA A 202 -7.52 5.49 -27.65
CA ALA A 202 -6.37 6.39 -27.54
C ALA A 202 -5.83 6.80 -28.92
N GLU A 203 -5.69 5.86 -29.84
CA GLU A 203 -5.25 6.15 -31.20
C GLU A 203 -6.22 7.10 -31.93
N ARG A 204 -7.55 6.87 -31.84
CA ARG A 204 -8.56 7.77 -32.43
C ARG A 204 -8.47 9.18 -31.85
N GLU A 205 -8.32 9.31 -30.52
CA GLU A 205 -8.18 10.61 -29.85
C GLU A 205 -6.92 11.35 -30.31
N ILE A 206 -5.77 10.67 -30.33
CA ILE A 206 -4.48 11.27 -30.74
C ILE A 206 -4.50 11.68 -32.22
N ARG A 207 -5.11 10.87 -33.10
CA ARG A 207 -5.26 11.23 -34.51
C ARG A 207 -6.08 12.50 -34.69
N ARG A 208 -7.10 12.72 -33.83
CA ARG A 208 -7.97 13.92 -33.85
C ARG A 208 -7.32 15.12 -33.14
N GLY A 209 -6.07 15.01 -32.65
CA GLY A 209 -5.35 16.08 -31.97
C GLY A 209 -5.62 16.16 -30.45
N LYS A 210 -6.42 15.25 -29.88
CA LYS A 210 -6.66 15.19 -28.44
C LYS A 210 -5.58 14.31 -27.80
N TYR A 211 -4.58 14.93 -27.19
CA TYR A 211 -3.53 14.24 -26.43
C TYR A 211 -3.68 14.53 -24.94
N ARG A 212 -3.93 13.47 -24.13
CA ARG A 212 -4.22 13.61 -22.70
C ARG A 212 -2.96 13.84 -21.87
N GLY A 213 -1.79 13.43 -22.34
CA GLY A 213 -0.52 13.55 -21.63
C GLY A 213 0.41 12.36 -21.87
N PRO A 214 1.55 12.29 -21.12
CA PRO A 214 2.61 11.30 -21.39
C PRO A 214 2.20 9.84 -21.25
N LEU A 215 1.13 9.52 -20.53
CA LEU A 215 0.63 8.14 -20.42
C LEU A 215 -0.41 7.77 -21.47
N HIS A 216 -0.81 8.71 -22.34
CA HIS A 216 -1.86 8.47 -23.33
C HIS A 216 -1.42 7.45 -24.37
N GLY A 217 -2.09 6.30 -24.38
CA GLY A 217 -1.79 5.18 -25.27
C GLY A 217 -0.62 4.31 -24.80
N ILE A 218 -0.08 4.52 -23.60
CA ILE A 218 1.04 3.73 -23.08
C ILE A 218 0.53 2.48 -22.37
N PRO A 219 0.99 1.28 -22.79
CA PRO A 219 0.60 0.01 -22.19
C PRO A 219 1.20 -0.17 -20.80
N CYS A 220 0.35 -0.56 -19.83
CA CYS A 220 0.77 -0.75 -18.43
C CYS A 220 0.19 -2.03 -17.81
N GLY A 221 0.71 -2.40 -16.65
CA GLY A 221 0.16 -3.44 -15.80
C GLY A 221 -0.05 -2.95 -14.37
N VAL A 222 -1.00 -3.54 -13.66
CA VAL A 222 -1.23 -3.23 -12.24
C VAL A 222 -1.13 -4.49 -11.41
N LYS A 223 -0.55 -4.37 -10.21
CA LYS A 223 -0.51 -5.46 -9.22
C LYS A 223 -1.92 -5.99 -8.95
N ASP A 224 -2.08 -7.29 -8.84
CA ASP A 224 -3.40 -7.94 -8.76
C ASP A 224 -4.04 -7.83 -7.36
N LEU A 225 -3.85 -6.70 -6.71
CA LEU A 225 -4.59 -6.29 -5.51
C LEU A 225 -5.46 -5.05 -5.74
N PHE A 226 -5.36 -4.43 -6.94
CA PHE A 226 -6.21 -3.31 -7.31
C PHE A 226 -7.52 -3.81 -7.89
N ALA A 227 -8.63 -3.45 -7.28
CA ALA A 227 -9.96 -3.70 -7.81
C ALA A 227 -10.07 -3.17 -9.24
N THR A 228 -10.54 -4.03 -10.14
CA THR A 228 -10.71 -3.71 -11.56
C THR A 228 -12.05 -4.32 -11.99
N LYS A 229 -13.02 -3.47 -12.26
CA LYS A 229 -14.39 -3.89 -12.56
C LYS A 229 -14.43 -4.86 -13.73
N GLY A 230 -15.13 -5.98 -13.53
CA GLY A 230 -15.28 -7.03 -14.53
C GLY A 230 -14.05 -7.93 -14.72
N ILE A 231 -13.01 -7.77 -13.90
CA ILE A 231 -11.79 -8.57 -13.95
C ILE A 231 -11.50 -9.12 -12.55
N LYS A 232 -11.11 -10.41 -12.48
CA LYS A 232 -10.72 -11.03 -11.21
C LYS A 232 -9.62 -10.23 -10.51
N THR A 233 -9.73 -10.13 -9.20
CA THR A 233 -8.74 -9.49 -8.33
C THR A 233 -8.44 -10.45 -7.18
N THR A 234 -7.38 -11.25 -7.33
CA THR A 234 -7.18 -12.49 -6.56
C THR A 234 -6.31 -12.31 -5.31
N TRP A 235 -5.67 -11.14 -5.15
CA TRP A 235 -4.69 -10.88 -4.10
C TRP A 235 -3.55 -11.91 -4.03
N GLY A 236 -3.34 -12.68 -5.12
CA GLY A 236 -2.34 -13.76 -5.21
C GLY A 236 -2.62 -14.95 -4.31
N ALA A 237 -3.78 -15.02 -3.67
CA ALA A 237 -4.13 -15.97 -2.62
C ALA A 237 -5.25 -16.92 -3.05
N GLU A 238 -5.07 -18.22 -2.81
CA GLU A 238 -6.02 -19.27 -3.21
C GLU A 238 -7.46 -19.01 -2.75
N PRO A 239 -7.73 -18.55 -1.49
CA PRO A 239 -9.09 -18.26 -1.04
C PRO A 239 -9.83 -17.20 -1.86
N PHE A 240 -9.11 -16.40 -2.62
CA PHE A 240 -9.62 -15.28 -3.42
C PHE A 240 -9.40 -15.45 -4.92
N ARG A 241 -9.03 -16.65 -5.38
CA ARG A 241 -8.71 -16.95 -6.81
C ARG A 241 -9.81 -16.51 -7.78
N ASP A 242 -11.06 -16.63 -7.38
CA ASP A 242 -12.22 -16.31 -8.20
C ASP A 242 -12.94 -15.01 -7.80
N GLN A 243 -12.30 -14.21 -6.95
CA GLN A 243 -12.89 -12.98 -6.45
C GLN A 243 -13.12 -11.96 -7.57
N MET A 244 -14.36 -11.47 -7.64
CA MET A 244 -14.78 -10.37 -8.50
C MET A 244 -15.18 -9.18 -7.62
N ILE A 245 -14.61 -8.01 -7.89
CA ILE A 245 -14.94 -6.75 -7.22
C ILE A 245 -15.60 -5.84 -8.25
N ASP A 246 -16.85 -5.39 -7.99
CA ASP A 246 -17.70 -4.70 -8.97
C ASP A 246 -17.45 -3.18 -9.04
N TYR A 247 -16.22 -2.74 -8.78
CA TYR A 247 -15.79 -1.35 -8.95
C TYR A 247 -14.30 -1.27 -9.30
N ASP A 248 -13.88 -0.13 -9.83
CA ASP A 248 -12.47 0.17 -10.07
C ASP A 248 -11.83 0.83 -8.85
N SER A 249 -10.58 0.50 -8.56
CA SER A 249 -9.77 1.29 -7.64
C SER A 249 -9.46 2.66 -8.22
N THR A 250 -9.28 3.66 -7.37
CA THR A 250 -8.91 5.03 -7.79
C THR A 250 -7.70 5.05 -8.73
N VAL A 251 -6.73 4.18 -8.50
CA VAL A 251 -5.54 4.06 -9.36
C VAL A 251 -5.93 3.61 -10.78
N VAL A 252 -6.79 2.60 -10.90
CA VAL A 252 -7.26 2.11 -12.21
C VAL A 252 -8.09 3.19 -12.93
N GLU A 253 -8.97 3.88 -12.20
CA GLU A 253 -9.74 5.01 -12.75
C GLU A 253 -8.81 6.09 -13.32
N ARG A 254 -7.82 6.53 -12.54
CA ARG A 254 -6.90 7.61 -12.94
C ARG A 254 -5.96 7.23 -14.08
N LEU A 255 -5.50 5.97 -14.12
CA LEU A 255 -4.72 5.48 -15.27
C LEU A 255 -5.56 5.50 -16.54
N ARG A 256 -6.82 5.07 -16.49
CA ARG A 256 -7.77 5.15 -17.60
C ARG A 256 -8.00 6.61 -18.03
N ASP A 257 -8.20 7.51 -17.08
CA ASP A 257 -8.42 8.95 -17.36
C ASP A 257 -7.19 9.60 -18.00
N ALA A 258 -5.98 9.17 -17.63
CA ALA A 258 -4.73 9.55 -18.28
C ALA A 258 -4.56 8.91 -19.68
N GLY A 259 -5.42 7.96 -20.05
CA GLY A 259 -5.39 7.26 -21.33
C GLY A 259 -4.39 6.11 -21.38
N ALA A 260 -3.85 5.64 -20.26
CA ALA A 260 -3.00 4.45 -20.21
C ALA A 260 -3.81 3.19 -20.58
N VAL A 261 -3.15 2.22 -21.19
CA VAL A 261 -3.77 0.97 -21.66
C VAL A 261 -3.44 -0.15 -20.69
N LEU A 262 -4.44 -0.66 -19.96
CA LEU A 262 -4.26 -1.75 -19.01
C LEU A 262 -4.16 -3.09 -19.72
N LEU A 263 -2.97 -3.72 -19.70
CA LEU A 263 -2.67 -5.00 -20.35
C LEU A 263 -2.94 -6.21 -19.47
N ALA A 264 -2.65 -6.09 -18.19
CA ALA A 264 -2.64 -7.23 -17.28
C ALA A 264 -2.79 -6.85 -15.81
N LYS A 265 -3.37 -7.80 -15.05
CA LYS A 265 -3.22 -7.90 -13.60
C LYS A 265 -1.96 -8.71 -13.35
N LEU A 266 -0.98 -8.13 -12.65
CA LEU A 266 0.35 -8.70 -12.43
C LEU A 266 0.45 -9.39 -11.07
N SER A 267 1.18 -10.51 -11.01
CA SER A 267 1.27 -11.34 -9.83
C SER A 267 1.85 -10.62 -8.61
N LEU A 268 1.47 -11.10 -7.45
CA LEU A 268 1.98 -10.65 -6.16
C LEU A 268 2.08 -11.86 -5.23
N GLY A 269 2.97 -11.82 -4.26
CA GLY A 269 2.94 -12.82 -3.20
C GLY A 269 1.61 -12.81 -2.46
N ALA A 270 1.12 -13.98 -2.09
CA ALA A 270 -0.20 -14.15 -1.45
C ALA A 270 -0.41 -13.14 -0.31
N LEU A 271 -1.51 -12.38 -0.37
CA LEU A 271 -1.84 -11.32 0.56
C LEU A 271 -0.68 -10.33 0.80
N ALA A 272 0.03 -10.00 -0.29
CA ALA A 272 1.16 -9.08 -0.31
C ALA A 272 2.39 -9.50 0.54
N GLN A 273 2.70 -10.81 0.63
CA GLN A 273 3.94 -11.32 1.25
C GLN A 273 4.84 -12.04 0.23
N GLY A 274 6.08 -11.56 0.06
CA GLY A 274 7.06 -12.18 -0.84
C GLY A 274 6.60 -12.25 -2.30
N GLY A 275 7.13 -13.20 -3.06
CA GLY A 275 6.82 -13.40 -4.48
C GLY A 275 6.02 -14.67 -4.80
N ARG A 276 5.67 -15.48 -3.78
CA ARG A 276 4.93 -16.75 -3.94
C ARG A 276 3.43 -16.52 -3.89
N TRP A 277 2.74 -16.93 -4.94
CA TRP A 277 1.29 -16.86 -5.08
C TRP A 277 0.72 -18.25 -5.41
N PHE A 278 -0.58 -18.38 -5.61
CA PHE A 278 -1.21 -19.70 -5.81
C PHE A 278 -0.69 -20.46 -7.05
N ALA A 279 -0.14 -19.78 -8.06
CA ALA A 279 0.46 -20.45 -9.22
C ALA A 279 1.98 -20.68 -9.09
N GLY A 280 2.61 -20.29 -7.99
CA GLY A 280 4.03 -20.51 -7.75
C GLY A 280 4.83 -19.24 -7.41
N MET A 281 6.14 -19.28 -7.55
CA MET A 281 7.05 -18.16 -7.30
C MET A 281 7.22 -17.35 -8.58
N THR A 282 6.91 -16.05 -8.54
CA THR A 282 7.23 -15.12 -9.63
C THR A 282 8.74 -15.04 -9.85
N ARG A 283 9.19 -15.20 -11.08
CA ARG A 283 10.61 -15.31 -11.45
C ARG A 283 11.26 -13.94 -11.64
N ASN A 284 12.56 -13.90 -11.34
CA ASN A 284 13.43 -12.79 -11.72
C ASN A 284 13.89 -12.99 -13.17
N PRO A 285 13.67 -12.04 -14.10
CA PRO A 285 14.12 -12.19 -15.49
C PRO A 285 15.64 -12.38 -15.65
N TRP A 286 16.43 -11.91 -14.70
CA TRP A 286 17.90 -12.09 -14.70
C TRP A 286 18.34 -13.48 -14.26
N GLN A 287 17.48 -14.20 -13.56
CA GLN A 287 17.75 -15.53 -13.03
C GLN A 287 16.44 -16.34 -12.97
N PRO A 288 15.83 -16.66 -14.14
CA PRO A 288 14.48 -17.24 -14.19
C PRO A 288 14.38 -18.64 -13.58
N GLU A 289 15.50 -19.35 -13.47
CA GLU A 289 15.56 -20.70 -12.88
C GLU A 289 15.52 -20.68 -11.34
N GLU A 290 15.84 -19.54 -10.71
CA GLU A 290 15.83 -19.40 -9.25
C GLU A 290 14.38 -19.31 -8.71
N THR A 291 14.02 -20.25 -7.83
CA THR A 291 12.63 -20.46 -7.38
C THR A 291 12.37 -20.14 -5.91
N ASN A 292 13.41 -19.88 -5.13
CA ASN A 292 13.27 -19.64 -3.70
C ASN A 292 12.89 -18.18 -3.40
N THR A 293 13.65 -17.25 -3.98
CA THR A 293 13.44 -15.81 -3.80
C THR A 293 12.75 -15.18 -5.01
N GLY A 294 13.01 -15.72 -6.23
CA GLY A 294 12.47 -15.22 -7.49
C GLY A 294 12.72 -13.72 -7.68
N SER A 295 11.70 -12.99 -8.07
CA SER A 295 11.73 -11.53 -8.22
C SER A 295 11.74 -10.78 -6.88
N SER A 296 11.73 -11.47 -5.74
CA SER A 296 11.32 -10.85 -4.46
C SER A 296 9.84 -10.39 -4.52
N GLY A 297 9.41 -9.51 -3.64
CA GLY A 297 8.02 -9.04 -3.64
C GLY A 297 7.73 -7.98 -2.56
N SER A 298 6.46 -7.66 -2.39
CA SER A 298 5.28 -8.36 -2.91
C SER A 298 4.78 -7.85 -4.28
N SER A 299 5.30 -6.75 -4.83
CA SER A 299 5.00 -6.33 -6.22
C SER A 299 5.84 -7.13 -7.23
N ALA A 300 5.79 -8.44 -7.08
CA ALA A 300 6.65 -9.41 -7.75
C ALA A 300 6.49 -9.36 -9.29
N GLY A 301 5.27 -9.53 -9.78
CA GLY A 301 4.96 -9.47 -11.19
C GLY A 301 5.14 -8.09 -11.79
N SER A 302 4.88 -7.03 -11.01
CA SER A 302 5.09 -5.65 -11.47
C SER A 302 6.57 -5.40 -11.82
N ALA A 303 7.50 -5.78 -10.92
CA ALA A 303 8.92 -5.62 -11.18
C ALA A 303 9.42 -6.58 -12.28
N SER A 304 9.02 -7.85 -12.24
CA SER A 304 9.41 -8.86 -13.23
C SER A 304 8.96 -8.48 -14.65
N ALA A 305 7.69 -8.12 -14.85
CA ALA A 305 7.16 -7.75 -16.16
C ALA A 305 7.81 -6.46 -16.69
N THR A 306 8.05 -5.46 -15.85
CA THR A 306 8.72 -4.22 -16.25
C THR A 306 10.17 -4.48 -16.66
N SER A 307 10.91 -5.30 -15.87
CA SER A 307 12.29 -5.69 -16.15
C SER A 307 12.42 -6.46 -17.46
N ALA A 308 11.50 -7.38 -17.73
CA ALA A 308 11.51 -8.20 -18.94
C ALA A 308 10.96 -7.46 -20.19
N GLY A 309 10.60 -6.20 -20.10
CA GLY A 309 10.03 -5.45 -21.23
C GLY A 309 8.68 -6.01 -21.68
N LEU A 310 7.81 -6.42 -20.75
CA LEU A 310 6.47 -6.96 -21.05
C LEU A 310 5.37 -5.91 -20.88
N VAL A 311 5.69 -4.78 -20.30
CA VAL A 311 4.82 -3.61 -20.14
C VAL A 311 5.65 -2.33 -20.28
N GLY A 312 5.03 -1.22 -20.63
CA GLY A 312 5.67 0.10 -20.64
C GLY A 312 6.06 0.54 -19.23
N PHE A 313 5.16 0.37 -18.26
CA PHE A 313 5.36 0.56 -16.82
C PHE A 313 4.36 -0.27 -16.02
N SER A 314 4.54 -0.32 -14.71
CA SER A 314 3.58 -0.99 -13.83
C SER A 314 3.36 -0.22 -12.53
N ILE A 315 2.26 -0.56 -11.83
CA ILE A 315 1.95 -0.04 -10.50
C ILE A 315 2.05 -1.17 -9.48
N GLY A 316 2.73 -0.87 -8.38
CA GLY A 316 2.87 -1.75 -7.23
C GLY A 316 2.40 -1.09 -5.93
N THR A 317 2.56 -1.82 -4.82
CA THR A 317 2.29 -1.30 -3.46
C THR A 317 3.41 -1.67 -2.52
N GLU A 318 3.58 -0.85 -1.48
CA GLU A 318 4.52 -1.15 -0.42
C GLU A 318 3.94 -0.85 0.96
N THR A 319 3.94 -1.88 1.80
CA THR A 319 3.77 -1.76 3.25
C THR A 319 5.15 -1.65 3.90
N LEU A 320 6.03 -2.63 3.60
CA LEU A 320 7.42 -2.70 4.05
C LEU A 320 8.28 -3.42 3.01
N GLY A 321 8.89 -2.68 2.10
CA GLY A 321 9.82 -3.20 1.09
C GLY A 321 9.19 -3.67 -0.22
N SER A 322 7.87 -3.66 -0.38
CA SER A 322 7.19 -4.34 -1.49
C SER A 322 7.23 -3.64 -2.85
N ILE A 323 7.79 -2.42 -2.96
CA ILE A 323 8.22 -1.77 -4.20
C ILE A 323 9.74 -1.82 -4.27
N VAL A 324 10.40 -1.41 -3.17
CA VAL A 324 11.85 -1.27 -3.09
C VAL A 324 12.56 -2.60 -3.37
N SER A 325 12.16 -3.68 -2.68
CA SER A 325 12.85 -4.96 -2.79
C SER A 325 12.74 -5.61 -4.19
N PRO A 326 11.55 -5.74 -4.79
CA PRO A 326 11.44 -6.33 -6.14
C PRO A 326 12.04 -5.42 -7.22
N SER A 327 11.99 -4.08 -7.08
CA SER A 327 12.64 -3.17 -8.02
C SER A 327 14.16 -3.32 -7.99
N SER A 328 14.76 -3.37 -6.81
CA SER A 328 16.20 -3.65 -6.64
C SER A 328 16.59 -5.01 -7.24
N ARG A 329 15.83 -6.05 -6.91
CA ARG A 329 16.12 -7.43 -7.35
C ARG A 329 15.99 -7.63 -8.86
N CYS A 330 15.04 -6.93 -9.49
CA CYS A 330 14.80 -7.04 -10.94
C CYS A 330 15.52 -5.96 -11.75
N GLY A 331 16.26 -5.04 -11.14
CA GLY A 331 17.04 -4.01 -11.84
C GLY A 331 16.16 -2.97 -12.54
N VAL A 332 15.10 -2.55 -11.89
CA VAL A 332 14.19 -1.49 -12.39
C VAL A 332 14.10 -0.35 -11.39
N THR A 333 13.62 0.80 -11.85
CA THR A 333 13.35 1.96 -11.00
C THR A 333 12.00 1.81 -10.33
N GLY A 334 11.95 1.90 -9.00
CA GLY A 334 10.71 1.88 -8.23
C GLY A 334 10.57 3.17 -7.42
N LEU A 335 9.39 3.76 -7.44
CA LEU A 335 9.07 4.91 -6.58
C LEU A 335 8.01 4.49 -5.55
N ARG A 336 8.39 4.50 -4.28
CA ARG A 336 7.48 4.49 -3.15
C ARG A 336 7.21 5.93 -2.74
N PRO A 337 6.02 6.49 -2.99
CA PRO A 337 5.70 7.85 -2.56
C PRO A 337 5.58 7.96 -1.03
N THR A 338 5.56 9.18 -0.52
CA THR A 338 5.16 9.45 0.86
C THR A 338 3.78 8.84 1.13
N TYR A 339 3.57 8.29 2.33
CA TYR A 339 2.26 7.81 2.76
C TYR A 339 1.19 8.91 2.61
N GLY A 340 0.00 8.54 2.16
CA GLY A 340 -1.08 9.51 1.93
C GLY A 340 -0.89 10.41 0.69
N ARG A 341 -0.10 9.96 -0.31
CA ARG A 341 0.04 10.67 -1.59
C ARG A 341 -0.86 10.11 -2.68
N VAL A 342 -1.15 8.83 -2.64
CA VAL A 342 -2.00 8.12 -3.61
C VAL A 342 -3.11 7.44 -2.83
N SER A 343 -4.35 7.58 -3.31
CA SER A 343 -5.51 6.93 -2.71
C SER A 343 -5.40 5.41 -2.81
N ARG A 344 -5.70 4.74 -1.71
CA ARG A 344 -5.74 3.28 -1.58
C ARG A 344 -7.15 2.71 -1.76
N TYR A 345 -8.15 3.56 -2.05
CA TYR A 345 -9.49 3.09 -2.30
C TYR A 345 -9.53 2.04 -3.41
N GLY A 346 -10.13 0.89 -3.11
CA GLY A 346 -10.19 -0.26 -4.01
C GLY A 346 -8.89 -1.06 -4.12
N ALA A 347 -7.85 -0.76 -3.33
CA ALA A 347 -6.70 -1.62 -3.16
C ALA A 347 -6.89 -2.52 -1.93
N MET A 348 -6.41 -3.77 -1.98
CA MET A 348 -6.38 -4.64 -0.80
C MET A 348 -5.59 -3.97 0.34
N GLY A 349 -6.23 -3.74 1.46
CA GLY A 349 -5.58 -3.25 2.67
C GLY A 349 -4.79 -4.36 3.37
N LEU A 350 -3.50 -4.13 3.64
CA LEU A 350 -2.68 -4.97 4.48
C LEU A 350 -2.37 -4.27 5.81
N SER A 351 -2.04 -3.00 5.73
CA SER A 351 -1.78 -2.15 6.88
C SER A 351 -2.27 -0.73 6.59
N TRP A 352 -3.36 -0.34 7.23
CA TRP A 352 -4.00 0.98 6.98
C TRP A 352 -3.09 2.17 7.29
N THR A 353 -2.08 1.98 8.15
CA THR A 353 -1.14 3.05 8.52
C THR A 353 0.20 2.97 7.81
N MET A 354 0.44 1.95 6.96
CA MET A 354 1.73 1.76 6.29
C MET A 354 1.63 1.55 4.77
N ASP A 355 0.47 1.20 4.20
CA ASP A 355 0.35 0.92 2.77
C ASP A 355 0.52 2.17 1.91
N LYS A 356 1.32 2.04 0.86
CA LYS A 356 1.60 3.08 -0.13
C LYS A 356 1.54 2.47 -1.53
N ILE A 357 1.12 3.26 -2.50
CA ILE A 357 1.01 2.85 -3.90
C ILE A 357 2.01 3.66 -4.72
N GLY A 358 2.72 3.00 -5.64
CA GLY A 358 3.67 3.69 -6.47
C GLY A 358 4.06 2.95 -7.74
N PRO A 359 4.64 3.67 -8.71
CA PRO A 359 5.05 3.14 -10.00
C PRO A 359 6.36 2.36 -9.93
N ILE A 360 6.48 1.39 -10.85
CA ILE A 360 7.70 0.65 -11.16
C ILE A 360 7.94 0.79 -12.67
N CYS A 361 9.07 1.39 -13.04
CA CYS A 361 9.38 1.85 -14.37
C CYS A 361 10.84 1.52 -14.74
N ARG A 362 11.26 1.88 -15.96
CA ARG A 362 12.65 1.76 -16.39
C ARG A 362 13.47 3.03 -16.18
N GLY A 363 12.81 4.18 -16.00
CA GLY A 363 13.46 5.47 -15.75
C GLY A 363 12.83 6.21 -14.56
N VAL A 364 13.60 7.12 -13.95
CA VAL A 364 13.15 7.93 -12.80
C VAL A 364 12.03 8.88 -13.23
N GLU A 365 12.19 9.55 -14.37
CA GLU A 365 11.18 10.46 -14.89
C GLU A 365 9.87 9.74 -15.23
N ASP A 366 9.95 8.50 -15.73
CA ASP A 366 8.77 7.67 -15.94
C ASP A 366 7.96 7.47 -14.65
N CYS A 367 8.68 7.27 -13.51
CA CYS A 367 8.03 7.20 -12.21
C CYS A 367 7.35 8.51 -11.82
N ALA A 368 7.97 9.66 -12.13
CA ALA A 368 7.35 10.95 -11.87
C ALA A 368 6.09 11.17 -12.72
N LEU A 369 6.12 10.82 -13.99
CA LEU A 369 4.97 10.92 -14.90
C LEU A 369 3.82 10.00 -14.47
N ALA A 370 4.14 8.77 -14.06
CA ALA A 370 3.14 7.82 -13.59
C ALA A 370 2.56 8.25 -12.23
N LEU A 371 3.39 8.79 -11.32
CA LEU A 371 2.90 9.34 -10.05
C LEU A 371 1.99 10.54 -10.27
N ASP A 372 2.32 11.45 -11.19
CA ASP A 372 1.50 12.62 -11.50
C ASP A 372 0.08 12.24 -11.93
N ALA A 373 -0.05 11.13 -12.66
CA ALA A 373 -1.36 10.63 -13.07
C ALA A 373 -2.21 10.09 -11.93
N ILE A 374 -1.60 9.52 -10.87
CA ILE A 374 -2.34 8.77 -9.85
C ILE A 374 -2.40 9.44 -8.47
N TYR A 375 -1.62 10.53 -8.22
CA TYR A 375 -1.54 11.16 -6.89
C TYR A 375 -2.72 12.10 -6.59
N GLY A 376 -2.87 12.44 -5.32
CA GLY A 376 -3.80 13.44 -4.81
C GLY A 376 -5.11 12.85 -4.27
N PRO A 377 -5.91 13.66 -3.57
CA PRO A 377 -7.16 13.23 -2.93
C PRO A 377 -8.22 12.84 -3.95
N ASP A 378 -9.05 11.87 -3.58
CA ASP A 378 -10.22 11.40 -4.34
C ASP A 378 -11.53 11.52 -3.56
N GLY A 379 -11.45 11.99 -2.31
CA GLY A 379 -12.60 12.07 -1.41
C GLY A 379 -13.04 10.74 -0.79
N ARG A 380 -12.34 9.63 -1.07
CA ARG A 380 -12.63 8.28 -0.59
C ARG A 380 -11.60 7.78 0.44
N ASP A 381 -10.31 8.01 0.20
CA ASP A 381 -9.25 7.72 1.17
C ASP A 381 -8.96 8.96 2.02
N ILE A 382 -9.38 8.92 3.29
CA ILE A 382 -9.27 10.04 4.23
C ILE A 382 -7.82 10.40 4.60
N THR A 383 -6.87 9.54 4.29
CA THR A 383 -5.45 9.76 4.63
C THR A 383 -4.70 10.55 3.56
N VAL A 384 -5.33 10.77 2.40
CA VAL A 384 -4.69 11.48 1.29
C VAL A 384 -4.80 12.98 1.46
N GLY A 385 -3.64 13.62 1.68
CA GLY A 385 -3.52 15.07 1.77
C GLY A 385 -3.42 15.76 0.40
N ASP A 386 -3.94 16.98 0.30
CA ASP A 386 -3.75 17.84 -0.89
C ASP A 386 -2.39 18.52 -0.85
N ALA A 387 -1.34 17.78 -1.20
CA ALA A 387 0.01 18.28 -1.32
C ALA A 387 0.46 18.22 -2.79
N ALA A 388 0.98 19.31 -3.32
CA ALA A 388 1.45 19.37 -4.70
C ALA A 388 2.59 18.38 -4.97
N PHE A 389 2.61 17.79 -6.15
CA PHE A 389 3.77 17.11 -6.70
C PHE A 389 4.32 17.96 -7.85
N ASN A 390 5.55 18.45 -7.67
CA ASN A 390 6.23 19.31 -8.63
C ASN A 390 7.51 18.63 -9.08
N TRP A 391 7.64 18.37 -10.38
CA TRP A 391 8.82 17.77 -10.98
C TRP A 391 9.68 18.83 -11.65
N ASN A 392 10.96 18.88 -11.27
CA ASN A 392 11.96 19.74 -11.91
C ASN A 392 13.24 18.93 -12.19
N PRO A 393 13.44 18.43 -13.42
CA PRO A 393 14.60 17.64 -13.78
C PRO A 393 15.89 18.48 -13.90
N GLU A 394 15.78 19.81 -13.95
CA GLU A 394 16.90 20.72 -14.19
C GLU A 394 17.58 21.20 -12.89
N ARG A 395 17.10 20.79 -11.72
CA ARG A 395 17.70 21.19 -10.44
C ARG A 395 19.12 20.62 -10.32
N PRO A 396 20.18 21.46 -10.22
CA PRO A 396 21.55 20.97 -10.12
C PRO A 396 21.80 20.19 -8.83
N LEU A 397 22.43 19.01 -8.91
CA LEU A 397 22.81 18.20 -7.74
C LEU A 397 23.70 18.95 -6.76
N ALA A 398 24.56 19.86 -7.25
CA ALA A 398 25.44 20.67 -6.41
C ALA A 398 24.69 21.61 -5.44
N GLN A 399 23.41 21.89 -5.68
CA GLN A 399 22.56 22.71 -4.83
C GLN A 399 21.78 21.89 -3.79
N MET A 400 21.91 20.56 -3.84
CA MET A 400 21.22 19.67 -2.92
C MET A 400 22.13 19.26 -1.76
N ARG A 401 21.56 19.20 -0.57
CA ARG A 401 22.21 18.65 0.63
C ARG A 401 21.94 17.14 0.63
N ILE A 402 22.95 16.35 0.29
CA ILE A 402 22.80 14.91 0.09
C ILE A 402 23.60 14.17 1.15
N GLY A 403 22.88 13.48 2.06
CA GLY A 403 23.49 12.56 3.01
C GLY A 403 23.70 11.17 2.42
N TYR A 404 24.64 10.39 2.93
CA TYR A 404 24.70 8.95 2.70
C TYR A 404 24.87 8.19 4.01
N VAL A 405 24.14 7.08 4.17
CA VAL A 405 24.16 6.29 5.42
C VAL A 405 25.41 5.43 5.46
N LYS A 406 26.53 6.02 5.92
CA LYS A 406 27.87 5.43 5.89
C LYS A 406 27.90 3.99 6.40
N ALA A 407 27.27 3.72 7.56
CA ALA A 407 27.25 2.40 8.18
C ALA A 407 26.58 1.31 7.30
N GLU A 408 25.60 1.66 6.45
CA GLU A 408 24.98 0.69 5.54
C GLU A 408 25.86 0.39 4.33
N PHE A 409 26.63 1.36 3.83
CA PHE A 409 27.61 1.15 2.77
C PHE A 409 28.81 0.31 3.23
N GLU A 410 29.29 0.53 4.45
CA GLU A 410 30.44 -0.19 5.01
C GLU A 410 30.09 -1.62 5.43
N ARG A 411 28.87 -1.87 5.86
CA ARG A 411 28.43 -3.17 6.36
C ARG A 411 28.49 -4.25 5.30
N GLY A 412 28.38 -3.88 4.00
CA GLY A 412 28.24 -4.81 2.88
C GLY A 412 27.32 -5.95 3.29
N THR A 413 26.04 -5.92 2.99
CA THR A 413 25.09 -6.95 3.40
C THR A 413 25.46 -8.32 2.82
N VAL A 414 26.31 -9.04 3.51
CA VAL A 414 26.77 -10.38 3.13
C VAL A 414 26.19 -11.38 4.12
N PRO A 415 25.52 -12.44 3.63
CA PRO A 415 25.30 -13.62 4.47
C PRO A 415 26.65 -14.11 5.01
N ALA A 416 26.71 -14.48 6.28
CA ALA A 416 27.91 -15.03 6.89
C ALA A 416 28.47 -16.18 6.01
N GLY A 417 29.72 -16.03 5.54
CA GLY A 417 30.43 -17.07 4.79
C GLY A 417 30.92 -16.71 3.38
N ASN A 418 30.60 -15.53 2.82
CA ASN A 418 31.08 -15.15 1.48
C ASN A 418 31.77 -13.76 1.49
N GLN A 419 33.00 -13.70 2.01
CA GLN A 419 33.77 -12.45 2.14
C GLN A 419 34.08 -11.80 0.78
N SER A 420 34.36 -12.57 -0.28
CA SER A 420 34.68 -12.02 -1.61
C SER A 420 33.51 -11.26 -2.22
N ALA A 421 32.30 -11.77 -2.14
CA ALA A 421 31.09 -11.09 -2.60
C ALA A 421 30.78 -9.82 -1.78
N GLY A 422 31.27 -9.77 -0.53
CA GLY A 422 31.17 -8.58 0.33
C GLY A 422 32.05 -7.46 -0.15
N GLU A 423 33.30 -7.74 -0.48
CA GLU A 423 34.26 -6.73 -0.96
C GLU A 423 33.87 -6.24 -2.37
N GLU A 424 33.43 -7.13 -3.27
CA GLU A 424 32.91 -6.74 -4.57
C GLU A 424 31.72 -5.77 -4.44
N ARG A 425 30.79 -6.05 -3.51
CA ARG A 425 29.65 -5.19 -3.25
C ARG A 425 30.03 -3.84 -2.68
N LYS A 426 30.98 -3.79 -1.75
CA LYS A 426 31.50 -2.51 -1.22
C LYS A 426 32.14 -1.68 -2.32
N LYS A 427 32.96 -2.30 -3.18
CA LYS A 427 33.59 -1.64 -4.33
C LYS A 427 32.53 -1.06 -5.26
N MET A 428 31.55 -1.86 -5.66
CA MET A 428 30.47 -1.40 -6.53
C MET A 428 29.68 -0.22 -5.93
N TYR A 429 29.34 -0.28 -4.63
CA TYR A 429 28.67 0.84 -3.96
C TYR A 429 29.55 2.08 -3.84
N GLN A 430 30.87 1.91 -3.66
CA GLN A 430 31.79 3.04 -3.70
C GLN A 430 31.83 3.68 -5.10
N GLU A 431 31.88 2.87 -6.16
CA GLU A 431 31.80 3.35 -7.55
C GLU A 431 30.49 4.11 -7.81
N ALA A 432 29.37 3.65 -7.25
CA ALA A 432 28.08 4.35 -7.35
C ALA A 432 28.08 5.71 -6.62
N LEU A 433 28.70 5.79 -5.43
CA LEU A 433 28.87 7.07 -4.73
C LEU A 433 29.81 8.02 -5.51
N ASP A 434 30.85 7.48 -6.15
CA ASP A 434 31.77 8.27 -6.96
C ASP A 434 31.10 8.78 -8.25
N ALA A 435 30.23 7.98 -8.87
CA ALA A 435 29.41 8.44 -9.99
C ALA A 435 28.48 9.61 -9.61
N LEU A 436 27.86 9.57 -8.42
CA LEU A 436 27.07 10.70 -7.91
C LEU A 436 27.94 11.95 -7.70
N ARG A 437 29.16 11.79 -7.17
CA ARG A 437 30.11 12.92 -7.01
C ARG A 437 30.54 13.50 -8.37
N GLN A 438 30.81 12.65 -9.36
CA GLN A 438 31.11 13.07 -10.72
C GLN A 438 29.95 13.81 -11.39
N ALA A 439 28.71 13.41 -11.08
CA ALA A 439 27.49 14.13 -11.50
C ALA A 439 27.28 15.46 -10.76
N GLY A 440 28.16 15.84 -9.85
CA GLY A 440 28.15 17.12 -9.12
C GLY A 440 27.53 17.07 -7.72
N ALA A 441 27.16 15.88 -7.21
CA ALA A 441 26.63 15.73 -5.86
C ALA A 441 27.71 15.97 -4.79
N LYS A 442 27.36 16.72 -3.75
CA LYS A 442 28.16 16.83 -2.53
C LYS A 442 27.60 15.87 -1.50
N LEU A 443 28.29 14.74 -1.32
CA LEU A 443 27.86 13.67 -0.42
C LEU A 443 28.53 13.81 0.94
N GLU A 444 27.73 13.86 2.00
CA GLU A 444 28.22 13.90 3.38
C GLU A 444 27.74 12.66 4.15
N PRO A 445 28.59 12.10 5.05
CA PRO A 445 28.17 10.95 5.85
C PRO A 445 27.09 11.36 6.85
N MET A 446 26.11 10.48 7.04
CA MET A 446 25.04 10.65 8.02
C MET A 446 24.73 9.35 8.75
N GLU A 447 24.09 9.47 9.89
CA GLU A 447 23.60 8.36 10.68
C GLU A 447 22.07 8.44 10.80
N LEU A 448 21.44 7.27 10.78
CA LEU A 448 20.01 7.14 11.06
C LEU A 448 19.74 7.27 12.57
N PRO A 449 18.51 7.62 12.98
CA PRO A 449 18.15 7.64 14.38
C PRO A 449 18.45 6.31 15.08
N GLN A 450 19.07 6.39 16.26
CA GLN A 450 19.32 5.24 17.12
C GLN A 450 18.02 4.85 17.85
N PHE A 451 17.12 4.22 17.14
CA PHE A 451 15.78 3.89 17.60
C PHE A 451 15.50 2.38 17.49
N SER A 452 14.80 1.81 18.46
CA SER A 452 14.39 0.40 18.42
C SER A 452 13.23 0.18 17.41
N ALA A 453 13.47 0.52 16.12
CA ALA A 453 12.47 0.46 15.07
C ALA A 453 11.91 -0.96 14.86
N GLN A 454 12.70 -2.01 15.13
CA GLN A 454 12.24 -3.40 15.02
C GLN A 454 11.07 -3.72 15.96
N SER A 455 11.02 -3.14 17.15
CA SER A 455 9.90 -3.31 18.09
C SER A 455 8.58 -2.73 17.56
N LEU A 456 8.64 -1.76 16.64
CA LEU A 456 7.47 -1.15 16.01
C LEU A 456 6.85 -2.01 14.89
N ARG A 457 7.48 -3.13 14.50
CA ARG A 457 6.89 -4.04 13.50
C ARG A 457 5.58 -4.67 13.96
N ILE A 458 5.30 -4.67 15.26
CA ILE A 458 4.00 -5.10 15.78
C ILE A 458 2.84 -4.28 15.18
N ILE A 459 3.07 -3.06 14.71
CA ILE A 459 2.07 -2.24 14.02
C ILE A 459 1.60 -2.97 12.75
N LEU A 460 2.54 -3.32 11.87
CA LEU A 460 2.24 -4.09 10.66
C LEU A 460 1.58 -5.42 11.00
N ASN A 461 2.13 -6.14 11.99
CA ASN A 461 1.65 -7.48 12.33
C ASN A 461 0.20 -7.46 12.84
N ALA A 462 -0.13 -6.50 13.71
CA ALA A 462 -1.48 -6.35 14.25
C ALA A 462 -2.48 -5.92 13.18
N GLU A 463 -2.11 -4.95 12.33
CA GLU A 463 -2.98 -4.46 11.26
C GLU A 463 -3.22 -5.53 10.20
N ALA A 464 -2.18 -6.28 9.79
CA ALA A 464 -2.32 -7.38 8.84
C ALA A 464 -3.17 -8.54 9.40
N ALA A 465 -3.02 -8.87 10.68
CA ALA A 465 -3.86 -9.87 11.32
C ALA A 465 -5.33 -9.41 11.43
N ALA A 466 -5.56 -8.12 11.66
CA ALA A 466 -6.91 -7.56 11.66
C ALA A 466 -7.54 -7.58 10.25
N ALA A 467 -6.76 -7.24 9.22
CA ALA A 467 -7.21 -7.24 7.82
C ALA A 467 -7.67 -8.63 7.35
N PHE A 468 -7.03 -9.69 7.84
CA PHE A 468 -7.30 -11.08 7.43
C PHE A 468 -7.76 -11.98 8.59
N ASP A 469 -8.45 -11.38 9.58
CA ASP A 469 -8.96 -12.12 10.73
C ASP A 469 -10.00 -13.17 10.34
N ASP A 470 -10.87 -12.87 9.39
CA ASP A 470 -11.93 -13.77 8.96
C ASP A 470 -11.38 -15.09 8.41
N ILE A 471 -10.44 -15.03 7.44
CA ILE A 471 -9.83 -16.24 6.87
C ILE A 471 -8.94 -16.98 7.90
N THR A 472 -8.47 -16.29 8.93
CA THR A 472 -7.72 -16.90 10.03
C THR A 472 -8.64 -17.69 10.94
N ARG A 473 -9.83 -17.15 11.25
CA ARG A 473 -10.83 -17.79 12.13
C ARG A 473 -11.56 -18.96 11.45
N ASP A 474 -11.90 -18.82 10.17
CA ASP A 474 -12.62 -19.87 9.43
C ASP A 474 -11.68 -20.93 8.80
N GLY A 475 -10.37 -20.77 8.96
CA GLY A 475 -9.36 -21.72 8.51
C GLY A 475 -8.93 -21.59 7.05
N ARG A 476 -9.53 -20.70 6.22
CA ARG A 476 -9.10 -20.48 4.83
C ARG A 476 -7.63 -20.01 4.72
N VAL A 477 -7.06 -19.47 5.78
CA VAL A 477 -5.63 -19.15 5.86
C VAL A 477 -4.73 -20.36 5.59
N ASN A 478 -5.21 -21.59 5.83
CA ASN A 478 -4.49 -22.83 5.54
C ASN A 478 -4.37 -23.13 4.04
N GLN A 479 -5.11 -22.43 3.18
CA GLN A 479 -5.04 -22.56 1.72
C GLN A 479 -3.97 -21.64 1.10
N LEU A 480 -3.35 -20.76 1.89
CA LEU A 480 -2.27 -19.90 1.38
C LEU A 480 -1.05 -20.73 0.98
N SER A 481 -0.36 -20.30 -0.09
CA SER A 481 0.77 -21.01 -0.67
C SER A 481 2.02 -21.08 0.21
N GLY A 482 2.14 -20.25 1.24
CA GLY A 482 3.21 -20.25 2.25
C GLY A 482 2.66 -20.67 3.60
N GLN A 483 3.26 -21.69 4.26
CA GLN A 483 2.82 -22.25 5.56
C GLN A 483 3.96 -22.37 6.58
N SER A 484 5.11 -21.73 6.33
CA SER A 484 6.24 -21.75 7.26
C SER A 484 6.01 -20.81 8.46
N ALA A 485 6.89 -20.90 9.44
CA ALA A 485 6.84 -20.03 10.63
C ALA A 485 6.93 -18.51 10.31
N SER A 486 7.53 -18.16 9.17
CA SER A 486 7.67 -16.77 8.71
C SER A 486 6.54 -16.30 7.79
N ASP A 487 5.63 -17.18 7.38
CA ASP A 487 4.55 -16.87 6.47
C ASP A 487 3.31 -16.31 7.20
N TRP A 488 2.42 -15.68 6.43
CA TRP A 488 1.22 -15.03 6.96
C TRP A 488 0.36 -15.91 7.86
N PRO A 489 0.11 -17.21 7.57
CA PRO A 489 -0.74 -18.02 8.44
C PRO A 489 -0.29 -18.05 9.89
N ASN A 490 1.02 -18.22 10.12
CA ASN A 490 1.58 -18.19 11.46
C ASN A 490 1.62 -16.76 12.03
N SER A 491 2.01 -15.77 11.23
CA SER A 491 2.03 -14.37 11.63
C SER A 491 0.65 -13.86 12.06
N PHE A 492 -0.40 -14.18 11.33
CA PHE A 492 -1.77 -13.79 11.69
C PHE A 492 -2.22 -14.45 12.99
N ARG A 493 -1.93 -15.74 13.18
CA ARG A 493 -2.26 -16.45 14.44
C ARG A 493 -1.54 -15.83 15.63
N THR A 494 -0.23 -15.63 15.54
CA THR A 494 0.58 -15.09 16.64
C THR A 494 0.24 -13.63 16.96
N SER A 495 -0.11 -12.84 15.94
CA SER A 495 -0.44 -11.42 16.13
C SER A 495 -1.77 -11.19 16.83
N ARG A 496 -2.64 -12.19 16.90
CA ARG A 496 -3.86 -12.13 17.72
C ARG A 496 -3.58 -12.00 19.22
N PHE A 497 -2.37 -12.35 19.65
CA PHE A 497 -1.92 -12.21 21.04
C PHE A 497 -1.25 -10.86 21.34
N ILE A 498 -1.19 -9.93 20.36
CA ILE A 498 -0.70 -8.57 20.60
C ILE A 498 -1.78 -7.79 21.36
N PRO A 499 -1.52 -7.35 22.61
CA PRO A 499 -2.48 -6.53 23.34
C PRO A 499 -2.69 -5.18 22.68
N ALA A 500 -3.92 -4.67 22.69
CA ALA A 500 -4.25 -3.35 22.14
C ALA A 500 -3.40 -2.22 22.78
N VAL A 501 -3.06 -2.34 24.06
CA VAL A 501 -2.20 -1.37 24.78
C VAL A 501 -0.79 -1.32 24.18
N GLU A 502 -0.24 -2.44 23.75
CA GLU A 502 1.08 -2.50 23.11
C GLU A 502 1.04 -1.92 21.70
N TYR A 503 -0.02 -2.17 20.95
CA TYR A 503 -0.24 -1.55 19.64
C TYR A 503 -0.33 -0.02 19.75
N ILE A 504 -1.13 0.50 20.70
CA ILE A 504 -1.25 1.94 20.94
C ILE A 504 0.08 2.54 21.39
N ARG A 505 0.83 1.84 22.27
CA ARG A 505 2.18 2.24 22.70
C ARG A 505 3.14 2.31 21.52
N ALA A 506 3.12 1.33 20.62
CA ALA A 506 3.93 1.32 19.40
C ALA A 506 3.60 2.50 18.48
N GLN A 507 2.33 2.84 18.29
CA GLN A 507 1.92 4.01 17.52
C GLN A 507 2.41 5.34 18.16
N ARG A 508 2.40 5.44 19.49
CA ARG A 508 2.98 6.59 20.20
C ARG A 508 4.50 6.66 20.06
N ALA A 509 5.20 5.53 20.16
CA ALA A 509 6.65 5.45 19.95
C ALA A 509 7.02 5.78 18.49
N ARG A 510 6.17 5.38 17.52
CA ARG A 510 6.30 5.78 16.11
C ARG A 510 6.31 7.30 15.93
N THR A 511 5.48 8.03 16.69
CA THR A 511 5.48 9.50 16.67
C THR A 511 6.83 10.10 17.12
N LEU A 512 7.50 9.46 18.10
CA LEU A 512 8.84 9.89 18.51
C LEU A 512 9.86 9.67 17.39
N LEU A 513 9.83 8.49 16.76
CA LEU A 513 10.68 8.19 15.59
C LEU A 513 10.45 9.17 14.44
N MET A 514 9.18 9.56 14.19
CA MET A 514 8.86 10.59 13.16
C MET A 514 9.51 11.93 13.48
N ARG A 515 9.49 12.36 14.75
CA ARG A 515 10.14 13.62 15.17
C ARG A 515 11.66 13.56 15.01
N GLU A 516 12.29 12.45 15.36
CA GLU A 516 13.73 12.25 15.16
C GLU A 516 14.10 12.29 13.67
N MET A 517 13.32 11.60 12.82
CA MET A 517 13.51 11.64 11.37
C MET A 517 13.28 13.04 10.79
N ASP A 518 12.29 13.77 11.25
CA ASP A 518 12.03 15.15 10.81
C ASP A 518 13.20 16.08 11.18
N SER A 519 13.70 15.95 12.40
CA SER A 519 14.90 16.68 12.85
C SER A 519 16.13 16.35 12.01
N LEU A 520 16.35 15.06 11.72
CA LEU A 520 17.42 14.60 10.87
C LEU A 520 17.29 15.17 9.45
N MET A 521 16.11 15.01 8.82
CA MET A 521 15.85 15.45 7.45
C MET A 521 15.76 16.98 7.29
N SER A 522 15.70 17.75 8.37
CA SER A 522 15.86 19.20 8.29
C SER A 522 17.23 19.63 7.77
N LYS A 523 18.24 18.77 7.91
CA LYS A 523 19.64 18.99 7.43
C LYS A 523 19.84 18.55 5.99
N TRP A 524 18.98 17.68 5.44
CA TRP A 524 19.15 17.01 4.17
C TRP A 524 17.95 17.21 3.25
N ASP A 525 18.20 17.33 1.95
CA ASP A 525 17.13 17.28 0.93
C ASP A 525 16.82 15.81 0.55
N VAL A 526 17.85 14.96 0.58
CA VAL A 526 17.77 13.52 0.31
C VAL A 526 18.94 12.80 0.98
N PHE A 527 18.78 11.52 1.24
CA PHE A 527 19.91 10.66 1.57
C PHE A 527 19.93 9.40 0.70
N VAL A 528 21.13 8.83 0.57
CA VAL A 528 21.42 7.64 -0.24
C VAL A 528 21.79 6.47 0.67
N THR A 529 21.33 5.29 0.32
CA THR A 529 21.58 4.05 1.04
C THR A 529 21.52 2.85 0.09
N PRO A 530 22.26 1.75 0.33
CA PRO A 530 22.07 0.51 -0.44
C PRO A 530 20.63 0.01 -0.39
N ALA A 531 20.09 -0.45 -1.53
CA ALA A 531 18.77 -1.06 -1.60
C ALA A 531 18.85 -2.60 -1.64
N PRO A 532 17.93 -3.33 -0.98
CA PRO A 532 16.71 -2.83 -0.35
C PRO A 532 16.91 -2.12 0.99
N GLY A 533 18.14 -2.03 1.53
CA GLY A 533 18.43 -1.46 2.83
C GLY A 533 18.05 -2.39 4.00
N SER A 534 18.39 -1.98 5.21
CA SER A 534 18.02 -2.69 6.44
C SER A 534 17.24 -1.78 7.39
N ALA A 535 17.97 -0.97 8.17
CA ALA A 535 17.36 -0.02 9.11
C ALA A 535 16.67 1.12 8.37
N SER A 536 17.29 1.67 7.31
CA SER A 536 16.71 2.73 6.47
C SER A 536 15.35 2.34 5.88
N LEU A 537 15.21 1.12 5.36
CA LEU A 537 13.95 0.61 4.82
C LEU A 537 12.84 0.59 5.88
N LEU A 538 13.12 0.03 7.06
CA LEU A 538 12.14 -0.07 8.13
C LEU A 538 11.76 1.31 8.68
N ILE A 539 12.74 2.15 8.99
CA ILE A 539 12.51 3.49 9.53
C ILE A 539 11.68 4.32 8.57
N THR A 540 12.06 4.38 7.29
CA THR A 540 11.35 5.20 6.29
C THR A 540 9.93 4.69 6.00
N ASN A 541 9.67 3.38 6.08
CA ASN A 541 8.31 2.85 5.98
C ASN A 541 7.46 3.18 7.21
N LEU A 542 8.00 3.07 8.42
CA LEU A 542 7.32 3.45 9.66
C LEU A 542 7.00 4.95 9.72
N THR A 543 7.90 5.79 9.24
CA THR A 543 7.73 7.25 9.26
C THR A 543 7.03 7.82 8.03
N GLY A 544 6.70 6.97 7.05
CA GLY A 544 5.96 7.36 5.85
C GLY A 544 6.77 8.10 4.79
N HIS A 545 8.11 8.09 4.85
CA HIS A 545 8.99 8.76 3.88
C HIS A 545 8.95 8.08 2.50
N PRO A 546 9.15 8.85 1.42
CA PRO A 546 9.31 8.30 0.07
C PRO A 546 10.66 7.61 -0.10
N ALA A 547 10.77 6.78 -1.14
CA ALA A 547 12.03 6.21 -1.61
C ALA A 547 12.00 6.00 -3.13
N VAL A 548 13.14 6.21 -3.78
CA VAL A 548 13.37 5.88 -5.19
C VAL A 548 14.49 4.84 -5.25
N VAL A 549 14.23 3.76 -5.96
CA VAL A 549 15.23 2.71 -6.21
C VAL A 549 15.90 2.98 -7.55
N LEU A 550 17.22 3.01 -7.57
CA LEU A 550 18.05 3.22 -8.76
C LEU A 550 18.99 2.03 -8.95
N PRO A 551 18.93 1.30 -10.06
CA PRO A 551 19.96 0.32 -10.40
C PRO A 551 21.34 0.98 -10.44
N CYS A 552 22.35 0.37 -9.82
CA CYS A 552 23.69 0.94 -9.73
C CYS A 552 24.81 0.00 -10.15
N GLY A 553 24.51 -1.26 -10.47
CA GLY A 553 25.50 -2.24 -10.93
C GLY A 553 24.99 -3.67 -10.88
N PHE A 554 25.92 -4.61 -11.06
CA PHE A 554 25.63 -6.05 -11.04
C PHE A 554 26.67 -6.78 -10.20
N ILE A 555 26.22 -7.80 -9.48
CA ILE A 555 27.06 -8.77 -8.78
C ILE A 555 26.54 -10.16 -9.11
N ASN A 556 27.40 -11.05 -9.60
CA ASN A 556 27.03 -12.40 -10.04
C ASN A 556 25.83 -12.37 -11.01
N ASN A 557 25.84 -11.47 -11.99
CA ASN A 557 24.79 -11.23 -12.97
C ASN A 557 23.43 -10.82 -12.38
N LEU A 558 23.37 -10.42 -11.11
CA LEU A 558 22.16 -9.92 -10.46
C LEU A 558 22.26 -8.41 -10.24
N PRO A 559 21.21 -7.65 -10.58
CA PRO A 559 21.16 -6.22 -10.36
C PRO A 559 21.34 -5.87 -8.88
N GLN A 560 22.01 -4.75 -8.64
CA GLN A 560 22.12 -4.10 -7.35
C GLN A 560 21.60 -2.67 -7.48
N ALA A 561 21.17 -2.05 -6.38
CA ALA A 561 20.53 -0.73 -6.41
C ALA A 561 20.87 0.11 -5.16
N LEU A 562 20.68 1.41 -5.33
CA LEU A 562 20.64 2.40 -4.25
C LEU A 562 19.21 2.88 -4.01
#